data_4a327135afe35a05956a9aaf30ae6e8a
#
_entry.id   4a327135afe35a05956a9aaf30ae6e8a
#
_cell.length_a   1.000
_cell.length_b   1.000
_cell.length_c   1.000
_cell.angle_alpha   90.00
_cell.angle_beta   90.00
_cell.angle_gamma   90.00
#
_symmetry.space_group_name_H-M   'P 1'
#
loop_
_entity.id
_entity.type
_entity.pdbx_description
1 polymer ?
#
loop_
_entity_poly.entity_id
_entity_poly.type
_entity_poly.pdbx_seq_one_letter_code
_entity_poly.pdbx_strand_id
1 'polypeptide(L)'
;VFGNFFDPDTAGIGFDTIYYEYTNGVCAASDTHVTEVVPVPTVTHPNLTAICEGSAPFNPNLGTPQGGDYSGDGFFNNIFYPDSMGVGTDTAVYSYTDTNACTVVDTFEVTVVPGGSVSLVDTLGICDNATPFTLNTGSPAGGIYLGSGIDTATGVFDPSMVGPGIVSYQYSANVGGCVATDTAVIEVVGSPQVSLSQQAFVCVG
;
A
#
# COMPACT_ATOMS: atom_id res chain seq x y z
N VAL A 1 -46.74 15.26 13.19
CA VAL A 1 -46.24 15.29 14.58
C VAL A 1 -47.09 14.31 15.39
N PHE A 2 -46.47 13.25 15.91
CA PHE A 2 -47.14 12.35 16.86
C PHE A 2 -46.60 12.66 18.26
N GLY A 3 -47.49 13.15 19.15
CA GLY A 3 -47.04 13.67 20.44
C GLY A 3 -46.21 14.96 20.31
N ASN A 4 -45.12 15.03 21.08
CA ASN A 4 -44.20 16.19 21.07
C ASN A 4 -42.94 15.96 20.21
N PHE A 5 -43.01 15.02 19.25
CA PHE A 5 -41.87 14.68 18.38
C PHE A 5 -42.19 15.00 16.93
N PHE A 6 -41.25 15.60 16.25
CA PHE A 6 -41.22 15.74 14.79
C PHE A 6 -40.48 14.55 14.20
N ASP A 7 -41.10 13.86 13.24
CA ASP A 7 -40.54 12.71 12.55
C ASP A 7 -40.26 13.11 11.09
N PRO A 8 -38.98 13.32 10.70
CA PRO A 8 -38.62 13.75 9.35
C PRO A 8 -38.99 12.73 8.27
N ASP A 9 -38.93 11.41 8.58
CA ASP A 9 -39.26 10.36 7.62
C ASP A 9 -40.74 10.37 7.25
N THR A 10 -41.61 10.67 8.21
CA THR A 10 -43.05 10.80 7.97
C THR A 10 -43.43 12.12 7.30
N ALA A 11 -42.71 13.20 7.60
CA ALA A 11 -42.92 14.53 6.99
C ALA A 11 -42.55 14.53 5.50
N GLY A 12 -41.47 13.81 5.14
CA GLY A 12 -40.94 13.80 3.77
C GLY A 12 -40.07 15.03 3.47
N ILE A 13 -39.39 14.99 2.32
CA ILE A 13 -38.48 16.06 1.90
C ILE A 13 -39.27 17.33 1.54
N GLY A 14 -38.85 18.49 2.05
CA GLY A 14 -39.46 19.80 1.80
C GLY A 14 -39.70 20.59 3.06
N PHE A 15 -40.49 21.67 2.90
CA PHE A 15 -40.86 22.53 4.03
C PHE A 15 -42.09 21.99 4.73
N ASP A 16 -41.99 21.88 6.06
CA ASP A 16 -43.11 21.45 6.92
C ASP A 16 -43.36 22.49 8.01
N THR A 17 -44.62 22.64 8.43
CA THR A 17 -45.03 23.63 9.43
C THR A 17 -45.38 22.94 10.72
N ILE A 18 -44.64 23.21 11.78
CA ILE A 18 -44.89 22.75 13.13
C ILE A 18 -45.79 23.78 13.83
N TYR A 19 -46.92 23.35 14.30
CA TYR A 19 -47.85 24.14 15.07
C TYR A 19 -47.78 23.78 16.56
N TYR A 20 -47.57 24.79 17.40
CA TYR A 20 -47.58 24.63 18.85
C TYR A 20 -48.69 25.43 19.47
N GLU A 21 -49.48 24.81 20.33
CA GLU A 21 -50.56 25.45 21.07
C GLU A 21 -50.38 25.17 22.58
N TYR A 22 -50.52 26.23 23.33
CA TYR A 22 -50.52 26.17 24.80
C TYR A 22 -51.83 26.76 25.36
N THR A 23 -52.44 26.08 26.32
CA THR A 23 -53.61 26.57 27.04
C THR A 23 -53.41 26.44 28.55
N ASN A 24 -53.81 27.46 29.30
CA ASN A 24 -53.86 27.45 30.76
C ASN A 24 -55.29 27.09 31.29
N GLY A 25 -56.22 26.63 30.41
CA GLY A 25 -57.57 26.29 30.71
C GLY A 25 -58.57 27.45 30.60
N VAL A 26 -58.08 28.67 30.43
CA VAL A 26 -58.90 29.89 30.21
C VAL A 26 -58.53 30.59 28.94
N CYS A 27 -57.25 30.72 28.65
CA CYS A 27 -56.70 31.37 27.45
C CYS A 27 -55.79 30.38 26.74
N ALA A 28 -55.82 30.45 25.40
CA ALA A 28 -54.91 29.71 24.52
C ALA A 28 -54.00 30.69 23.74
N ALA A 29 -52.79 30.27 23.48
CA ALA A 29 -51.85 30.93 22.60
C ALA A 29 -51.20 29.87 21.67
N SER A 30 -50.94 30.27 20.42
CA SER A 30 -50.31 29.39 19.44
C SER A 30 -49.19 30.06 18.72
N ASP A 31 -48.23 29.27 18.22
CA ASP A 31 -47.13 29.70 17.40
C ASP A 31 -46.86 28.64 16.32
N THR A 32 -46.23 29.07 15.24
CA THR A 32 -45.89 28.20 14.13
C THR A 32 -44.40 28.32 13.79
N HIS A 33 -43.73 27.19 13.52
CA HIS A 33 -42.38 27.13 13.07
C HIS A 33 -42.29 26.33 11.77
N VAL A 34 -41.62 26.91 10.75
CA VAL A 34 -41.35 26.19 9.50
C VAL A 34 -39.98 25.56 9.58
N THR A 35 -39.91 24.25 9.34
CA THR A 35 -38.67 23.49 9.25
C THR A 35 -38.54 22.93 7.83
N GLU A 36 -37.31 22.78 7.36
CA GLU A 36 -37.01 22.12 6.10
C GLU A 36 -36.43 20.74 6.35
N VAL A 37 -37.01 19.72 5.72
CA VAL A 37 -36.49 18.34 5.68
C VAL A 37 -35.70 18.21 4.38
N VAL A 38 -34.39 17.97 4.52
CA VAL A 38 -33.46 17.84 3.41
C VAL A 38 -33.10 16.38 3.17
N PRO A 39 -32.79 15.96 1.91
CA PRO A 39 -32.36 14.60 1.65
C PRO A 39 -30.99 14.32 2.26
N VAL A 40 -30.80 13.12 2.76
CA VAL A 40 -29.47 12.65 3.18
C VAL A 40 -28.58 12.38 1.95
N PRO A 41 -27.27 12.59 2.03
CA PRO A 41 -26.35 12.27 0.93
C PRO A 41 -26.29 10.76 0.67
N THR A 42 -25.99 10.38 -0.57
CA THR A 42 -25.64 9.00 -0.90
C THR A 42 -24.14 8.84 -0.72
N VAL A 43 -23.73 7.87 0.11
CA VAL A 43 -22.33 7.58 0.41
C VAL A 43 -21.98 6.20 -0.11
N THR A 44 -20.81 6.06 -0.73
CA THR A 44 -20.28 4.77 -1.22
C THR A 44 -18.78 4.70 -1.05
N HIS A 45 -18.26 3.51 -0.77
CA HIS A 45 -16.83 3.22 -0.74
C HIS A 45 -16.53 1.83 -1.34
N PRO A 46 -15.54 1.69 -2.24
CA PRO A 46 -15.12 0.38 -2.72
C PRO A 46 -14.28 -0.36 -1.65
N ASN A 47 -14.27 -1.70 -1.71
CA ASN A 47 -13.40 -2.50 -0.86
C ASN A 47 -11.91 -2.24 -1.14
N LEU A 48 -11.09 -2.29 -0.10
CA LEU A 48 -9.63 -2.26 -0.18
C LEU A 48 -9.10 -3.69 -0.12
N THR A 49 -8.59 -4.19 -1.24
CA THR A 49 -8.16 -5.59 -1.37
C THR A 49 -6.68 -5.70 -1.70
N ALA A 50 -6.06 -6.79 -1.22
CA ALA A 50 -4.66 -7.15 -1.51
C ALA A 50 -3.64 -6.05 -1.14
N ILE A 51 -3.83 -5.38 0.00
CA ILE A 51 -2.83 -4.48 0.58
C ILE A 51 -1.76 -5.35 1.25
N CYS A 52 -0.51 -5.10 0.93
CA CYS A 52 0.58 -5.88 1.52
C CYS A 52 0.88 -5.40 2.95
N GLU A 53 1.04 -6.35 3.88
CA GLU A 53 1.70 -6.09 5.16
C GLU A 53 3.09 -5.47 4.89
N GLY A 54 3.50 -4.46 5.68
CA GLY A 54 4.71 -3.69 5.43
C GLY A 54 4.56 -2.56 4.41
N SER A 55 3.38 -2.37 3.79
CA SER A 55 3.14 -1.20 2.95
C SER A 55 3.14 0.08 3.76
N ALA A 56 3.65 1.16 3.17
CA ALA A 56 3.60 2.47 3.81
C ALA A 56 2.16 2.90 4.11
N PRO A 57 1.92 3.57 5.24
CA PRO A 57 0.60 4.11 5.56
C PRO A 57 0.11 5.09 4.47
N PHE A 58 -1.19 5.06 4.18
CA PHE A 58 -1.79 5.90 3.15
C PHE A 58 -3.23 6.30 3.48
N ASN A 59 -3.71 7.40 2.88
CA ASN A 59 -5.13 7.74 2.89
C ASN A 59 -5.78 7.09 1.66
N PRO A 60 -6.83 6.26 1.80
CA PRO A 60 -7.52 5.63 0.68
C PRO A 60 -8.11 6.64 -0.30
N ASN A 61 -8.74 7.70 0.22
CA ASN A 61 -9.38 8.79 -0.56
C ASN A 61 -10.30 8.27 -1.68
N LEU A 62 -11.02 7.19 -1.43
CA LEU A 62 -11.91 6.51 -2.39
C LEU A 62 -13.39 6.68 -2.07
N GLY A 63 -13.73 7.20 -0.88
CA GLY A 63 -15.11 7.47 -0.48
C GLY A 63 -15.77 8.53 -1.36
N THR A 64 -17.03 8.36 -1.65
CA THR A 64 -17.85 9.30 -2.43
C THR A 64 -19.10 9.66 -1.64
N PRO A 65 -19.39 10.95 -1.39
CA PRO A 65 -18.58 12.15 -1.73
C PRO A 65 -17.22 12.14 -1.01
N GLN A 66 -16.23 12.87 -1.53
CA GLN A 66 -14.92 12.99 -0.89
C GLN A 66 -14.97 13.94 0.32
N GLY A 67 -13.99 13.77 1.24
CA GLY A 67 -13.83 14.63 2.42
C GLY A 67 -14.52 14.10 3.67
N GLY A 68 -14.97 12.86 3.66
CA GLY A 68 -15.44 12.16 4.87
C GLY A 68 -14.29 11.55 5.67
N ASP A 69 -14.67 10.92 6.78
CA ASP A 69 -13.75 10.33 7.76
C ASP A 69 -13.74 8.81 7.69
N TYR A 70 -12.56 8.22 7.86
CA TYR A 70 -12.34 6.79 7.93
C TYR A 70 -12.17 6.31 9.37
N SER A 71 -12.79 5.18 9.69
CA SER A 71 -12.63 4.51 10.98
C SER A 71 -12.69 3.00 10.83
N GLY A 72 -12.08 2.29 11.78
CA GLY A 72 -11.95 0.84 11.78
C GLY A 72 -10.56 0.43 12.21
N ASP A 73 -10.30 -0.87 12.23
CA ASP A 73 -8.97 -1.37 12.59
C ASP A 73 -7.92 -0.92 11.57
N GLY A 74 -6.75 -0.54 12.03
CA GLY A 74 -5.69 0.04 11.21
C GLY A 74 -5.90 1.51 10.78
N PHE A 75 -7.05 2.13 11.04
CA PHE A 75 -7.29 3.54 10.70
C PHE A 75 -6.98 4.48 11.88
N PHE A 76 -6.18 5.51 11.59
CA PHE A 76 -5.90 6.61 12.53
C PHE A 76 -5.77 7.94 11.77
N ASN A 77 -6.57 8.94 12.15
CA ASN A 77 -6.63 10.26 11.50
C ASN A 77 -6.79 10.17 9.97
N ASN A 78 -7.70 9.34 9.48
CA ASN A 78 -7.97 9.09 8.06
C ASN A 78 -6.80 8.47 7.28
N ILE A 79 -5.78 7.96 7.98
CA ILE A 79 -4.66 7.22 7.42
C ILE A 79 -4.83 5.74 7.78
N PHE A 80 -4.70 4.88 6.79
CA PHE A 80 -4.66 3.44 6.98
C PHE A 80 -3.22 2.97 7.19
N TYR A 81 -3.00 2.17 8.24
CA TYR A 81 -1.73 1.56 8.64
C TYR A 81 -1.84 0.05 8.50
N PRO A 82 -1.39 -0.55 7.40
CA PRO A 82 -1.55 -1.99 7.18
C PRO A 82 -0.96 -2.86 8.28
N ASP A 83 0.22 -2.49 8.80
CA ASP A 83 0.89 -3.22 9.89
C ASP A 83 0.13 -3.18 11.22
N SER A 84 -0.65 -2.12 11.46
CA SER A 84 -1.45 -1.99 12.68
C SER A 84 -2.69 -2.89 12.64
N MET A 85 -3.29 -3.07 11.47
CA MET A 85 -4.38 -4.02 11.27
C MET A 85 -3.86 -5.47 11.28
N GLY A 86 -2.66 -5.69 10.71
CA GLY A 86 -2.12 -7.03 10.51
C GLY A 86 -2.80 -7.79 9.38
N VAL A 87 -2.32 -9.02 9.14
CA VAL A 87 -2.83 -9.88 8.05
C VAL A 87 -4.24 -10.37 8.36
N GLY A 88 -5.16 -10.17 7.42
CA GLY A 88 -6.57 -10.57 7.56
C GLY A 88 -7.51 -9.69 6.76
N THR A 89 -8.81 -9.91 6.98
CA THR A 89 -9.88 -9.07 6.43
C THR A 89 -10.70 -8.50 7.59
N ASP A 90 -10.94 -7.20 7.57
CA ASP A 90 -11.75 -6.51 8.55
C ASP A 90 -12.71 -5.53 7.86
N THR A 91 -13.69 -5.03 8.61
CA THR A 91 -14.69 -4.07 8.13
C THR A 91 -14.35 -2.68 8.64
N ALA A 92 -14.25 -1.74 7.72
CA ALA A 92 -14.06 -0.32 8.01
C ALA A 92 -15.30 0.49 7.64
N VAL A 93 -15.36 1.71 8.13
CA VAL A 93 -16.47 2.65 7.94
C VAL A 93 -15.94 3.91 7.29
N TYR A 94 -16.63 4.36 6.26
CA TYR A 94 -16.50 5.70 5.70
C TYR A 94 -17.73 6.53 6.11
N SER A 95 -17.51 7.64 6.78
CA SER A 95 -18.54 8.57 7.27
C SER A 95 -18.45 9.90 6.54
N TYR A 96 -19.54 10.36 5.98
CA TYR A 96 -19.59 11.66 5.33
C TYR A 96 -20.73 12.51 5.93
N THR A 97 -20.41 13.77 6.23
CA THR A 97 -21.36 14.76 6.71
C THR A 97 -21.46 15.88 5.68
N ASP A 98 -22.67 16.14 5.21
CA ASP A 98 -22.93 17.20 4.22
C ASP A 98 -22.99 18.61 4.85
N THR A 99 -23.24 19.62 4.02
CA THR A 99 -23.35 21.02 4.44
C THR A 99 -24.56 21.32 5.32
N ASN A 100 -25.54 20.41 5.36
CA ASN A 100 -26.75 20.49 6.19
C ASN A 100 -26.58 19.74 7.52
N ALA A 101 -25.39 19.24 7.81
CA ALA A 101 -25.04 18.40 8.95
C ALA A 101 -25.74 17.03 8.94
N CYS A 102 -26.18 16.53 7.78
CA CYS A 102 -26.66 15.17 7.63
C CYS A 102 -25.46 14.21 7.48
N THR A 103 -25.33 13.27 8.40
CA THR A 103 -24.25 12.27 8.39
C THR A 103 -24.77 10.93 7.91
N VAL A 104 -24.07 10.34 6.93
CA VAL A 104 -24.33 8.98 6.43
C VAL A 104 -23.03 8.20 6.40
N VAL A 105 -23.13 6.91 6.59
CA VAL A 105 -21.98 6.00 6.61
C VAL A 105 -22.13 4.90 5.56
N ASP A 106 -21.02 4.44 5.03
CA ASP A 106 -20.91 3.19 4.28
C ASP A 106 -19.84 2.31 4.90
N THR A 107 -20.02 1.00 4.80
CA THR A 107 -19.09 0.01 5.31
C THR A 107 -18.42 -0.72 4.16
N PHE A 108 -17.12 -0.94 4.27
CA PHE A 108 -16.33 -1.62 3.26
C PHE A 108 -15.33 -2.59 3.87
N GLU A 109 -14.93 -3.59 3.10
CA GLU A 109 -13.93 -4.54 3.54
C GLU A 109 -12.52 -4.04 3.23
N VAL A 110 -11.61 -4.28 4.17
CA VAL A 110 -10.17 -4.06 4.03
C VAL A 110 -9.48 -5.40 4.18
N THR A 111 -8.68 -5.79 3.17
CA THR A 111 -7.93 -7.04 3.21
C THR A 111 -6.43 -6.75 3.14
N VAL A 112 -5.71 -7.12 4.20
CA VAL A 112 -4.24 -7.12 4.26
C VAL A 112 -3.73 -8.53 4.05
N VAL A 113 -2.84 -8.69 3.07
CA VAL A 113 -2.20 -9.97 2.75
C VAL A 113 -0.76 -10.00 3.29
N PRO A 114 -0.21 -11.19 3.58
CA PRO A 114 1.16 -11.28 4.07
C PRO A 114 2.14 -10.59 3.12
N GLY A 115 3.10 -9.85 3.67
CA GLY A 115 4.23 -9.34 2.94
C GLY A 115 5.01 -10.49 2.31
N GLY A 116 5.42 -10.35 1.05
CA GLY A 116 6.25 -11.34 0.38
C GLY A 116 7.62 -11.44 1.06
N SER A 117 8.22 -12.63 1.06
CA SER A 117 9.61 -12.80 1.45
C SER A 117 10.42 -13.36 0.30
N VAL A 118 11.59 -12.80 0.08
CA VAL A 118 12.60 -13.29 -0.85
C VAL A 118 13.91 -13.50 -0.08
N SER A 119 14.76 -14.35 -0.62
CA SER A 119 16.10 -14.56 -0.06
C SER A 119 17.13 -14.65 -1.17
N LEU A 120 18.31 -14.08 -0.92
CA LEU A 120 19.52 -14.23 -1.72
C LEU A 120 20.58 -14.97 -0.92
N VAL A 121 21.45 -15.63 -1.64
CA VAL A 121 22.68 -16.21 -1.06
C VAL A 121 23.85 -15.40 -1.57
N ASP A 122 24.73 -14.97 -0.67
CA ASP A 122 25.97 -14.29 -1.04
C ASP A 122 26.80 -15.17 -1.97
N THR A 123 27.29 -14.58 -3.04
CA THR A 123 28.12 -15.30 -4.00
C THR A 123 29.58 -15.27 -3.53
N LEU A 124 30.23 -16.42 -3.57
CA LEU A 124 31.67 -16.53 -3.31
C LEU A 124 32.47 -15.72 -4.32
N GLY A 125 33.72 -15.35 -3.96
CA GLY A 125 34.62 -14.58 -4.78
C GLY A 125 34.77 -15.13 -6.20
N ILE A 126 34.67 -14.26 -7.20
CA ILE A 126 34.81 -14.60 -8.63
C ILE A 126 35.91 -13.73 -9.26
N CYS A 127 36.66 -14.27 -10.23
CA CYS A 127 37.67 -13.50 -10.91
C CYS A 127 37.06 -12.46 -11.85
N ASP A 128 37.73 -11.30 -11.98
CA ASP A 128 37.33 -10.21 -12.88
C ASP A 128 37.32 -10.59 -14.37
N ASN A 129 38.08 -11.64 -14.75
CA ASN A 129 38.12 -12.20 -16.10
C ASN A 129 37.26 -13.44 -16.30
N ALA A 130 36.40 -13.79 -15.34
CA ALA A 130 35.50 -14.92 -15.49
C ALA A 130 34.45 -14.62 -16.59
N THR A 131 34.00 -15.68 -17.25
CA THR A 131 32.92 -15.56 -18.23
C THR A 131 31.62 -15.11 -17.57
N PRO A 132 30.80 -14.25 -18.22
CA PRO A 132 29.51 -13.88 -17.73
C PRO A 132 28.63 -15.11 -17.41
N PHE A 133 27.85 -15.05 -16.34
CA PHE A 133 26.99 -16.14 -15.88
C PHE A 133 25.66 -15.64 -15.36
N THR A 134 24.63 -16.49 -15.47
CA THR A 134 23.29 -16.16 -14.98
C THR A 134 23.20 -16.33 -13.46
N LEU A 135 22.71 -15.30 -12.77
CA LEU A 135 22.39 -15.37 -11.34
C LEU A 135 21.15 -16.24 -11.15
N ASN A 136 21.23 -17.18 -10.20
CA ASN A 136 20.13 -18.11 -9.87
C ASN A 136 20.00 -18.34 -8.35
N THR A 137 20.53 -17.42 -7.54
CA THR A 137 20.58 -17.51 -6.07
C THR A 137 19.35 -16.96 -5.39
N GLY A 138 18.44 -16.29 -6.12
CA GLY A 138 17.23 -15.71 -5.59
C GLY A 138 16.10 -16.71 -5.41
N SER A 139 15.43 -16.68 -4.30
CA SER A 139 14.27 -17.51 -3.98
C SER A 139 13.09 -16.66 -3.49
N PRO A 140 11.84 -16.91 -3.95
CA PRO A 140 11.46 -17.88 -4.99
C PRO A 140 11.99 -17.51 -6.36
N ALA A 141 12.08 -18.48 -7.28
CA ALA A 141 12.57 -18.24 -8.64
C ALA A 141 11.59 -17.36 -9.45
N GLY A 142 12.13 -16.68 -10.47
CA GLY A 142 11.32 -15.85 -11.40
C GLY A 142 11.29 -14.36 -11.09
N GLY A 143 12.07 -13.90 -10.12
CA GLY A 143 12.29 -12.47 -9.87
C GLY A 143 13.36 -11.87 -10.78
N ILE A 144 13.67 -10.61 -10.55
CA ILE A 144 14.62 -9.80 -11.32
C ILE A 144 15.84 -9.47 -10.45
N TYR A 145 17.02 -9.51 -11.05
CA TYR A 145 18.27 -9.08 -10.44
C TYR A 145 18.64 -7.67 -10.91
N LEU A 146 19.06 -6.82 -9.97
CA LEU A 146 19.40 -5.42 -10.17
C LEU A 146 20.76 -5.13 -9.55
N GLY A 147 21.67 -4.52 -10.28
CA GLY A 147 23.00 -4.16 -9.78
C GLY A 147 23.96 -3.82 -10.89
N SER A 148 25.14 -3.32 -10.51
CA SER A 148 26.24 -3.06 -11.47
C SER A 148 26.73 -4.36 -12.09
N GLY A 149 26.97 -4.35 -13.41
CA GLY A 149 27.41 -5.52 -14.15
C GLY A 149 26.33 -6.58 -14.39
N ILE A 150 25.06 -6.30 -14.04
CA ILE A 150 23.93 -7.21 -14.26
C ILE A 150 23.08 -6.71 -15.41
N ASP A 151 22.85 -7.57 -16.40
CA ASP A 151 21.78 -7.38 -17.37
C ASP A 151 20.44 -7.77 -16.73
N THR A 152 19.63 -6.77 -16.44
CA THR A 152 18.34 -6.92 -15.76
C THR A 152 17.34 -7.79 -16.53
N ALA A 153 17.45 -7.81 -17.88
CA ALA A 153 16.52 -8.59 -18.71
C ALA A 153 16.82 -10.11 -18.67
N THR A 154 18.09 -10.46 -18.52
CA THR A 154 18.56 -11.85 -18.58
C THR A 154 19.03 -12.40 -17.24
N GLY A 155 19.29 -11.52 -16.26
CA GLY A 155 19.90 -11.87 -14.97
C GLY A 155 21.37 -12.27 -15.08
N VAL A 156 22.03 -11.96 -16.19
CA VAL A 156 23.47 -12.28 -16.42
C VAL A 156 24.33 -11.24 -15.74
N PHE A 157 25.28 -11.70 -14.91
CA PHE A 157 26.32 -10.89 -14.32
C PHE A 157 27.62 -11.02 -15.12
N ASP A 158 28.22 -9.90 -15.48
CA ASP A 158 29.51 -9.82 -16.16
C ASP A 158 30.56 -9.17 -15.21
N PRO A 159 31.48 -9.96 -14.62
CA PRO A 159 32.48 -9.44 -13.70
C PRO A 159 33.44 -8.42 -14.33
N SER A 160 33.67 -8.51 -15.64
CA SER A 160 34.60 -7.60 -16.36
C SER A 160 34.08 -6.16 -16.42
N MET A 161 32.75 -5.98 -16.28
CA MET A 161 32.13 -4.64 -16.31
C MET A 161 32.28 -3.87 -15.00
N VAL A 162 32.58 -4.54 -13.87
CA VAL A 162 32.67 -3.91 -12.57
C VAL A 162 34.08 -3.81 -12.02
N GLY A 163 34.98 -4.69 -12.46
CA GLY A 163 36.34 -4.78 -11.96
C GLY A 163 36.44 -5.32 -10.54
N PRO A 164 37.68 -5.43 -9.98
CA PRO A 164 37.90 -5.96 -8.66
C PRO A 164 37.25 -5.12 -7.54
N GLY A 165 36.56 -5.74 -6.63
CA GLY A 165 35.88 -5.10 -5.49
C GLY A 165 34.62 -5.85 -5.03
N ILE A 166 33.91 -5.28 -4.07
CA ILE A 166 32.63 -5.79 -3.60
C ILE A 166 31.49 -5.10 -4.37
N VAL A 167 30.64 -5.87 -5.01
CA VAL A 167 29.49 -5.43 -5.77
C VAL A 167 28.22 -5.83 -5.02
N SER A 168 27.42 -4.85 -4.62
CA SER A 168 26.10 -5.11 -4.05
C SER A 168 25.08 -5.27 -5.17
N TYR A 169 24.19 -6.25 -5.03
CA TYR A 169 23.08 -6.46 -5.95
C TYR A 169 21.79 -6.80 -5.19
N GLN A 170 20.65 -6.57 -5.84
CA GLN A 170 19.33 -6.78 -5.28
C GLN A 170 18.58 -7.82 -6.12
N TYR A 171 17.80 -8.63 -5.44
CA TYR A 171 16.80 -9.50 -6.05
C TYR A 171 15.41 -9.02 -5.66
N SER A 172 14.50 -8.94 -6.62
CA SER A 172 13.12 -8.51 -6.42
C SER A 172 12.18 -9.51 -7.05
N ALA A 173 11.19 -9.98 -6.29
CA ALA A 173 10.14 -10.87 -6.80
C ALA A 173 8.78 -10.48 -6.27
N ASN A 174 7.73 -10.80 -7.06
CA ASN A 174 6.35 -10.70 -6.61
C ASN A 174 5.95 -12.01 -5.95
N VAL A 175 5.59 -11.94 -4.66
CA VAL A 175 5.19 -13.09 -3.85
C VAL A 175 3.81 -12.82 -3.28
N GLY A 176 2.80 -13.57 -3.74
CA GLY A 176 1.42 -13.41 -3.26
C GLY A 176 0.77 -12.06 -3.62
N GLY A 177 1.25 -11.37 -4.66
CA GLY A 177 0.80 -10.03 -5.05
C GLY A 177 1.65 -8.90 -4.46
N CYS A 178 2.56 -9.21 -3.52
CA CYS A 178 3.44 -8.25 -2.87
C CYS A 178 4.85 -8.32 -3.44
N VAL A 179 5.46 -7.16 -3.70
CA VAL A 179 6.86 -7.09 -4.12
C VAL A 179 7.75 -7.16 -2.89
N ALA A 180 8.63 -8.15 -2.87
CA ALA A 180 9.66 -8.30 -1.85
C ALA A 180 11.04 -8.16 -2.47
N THR A 181 12.01 -7.68 -1.68
CA THR A 181 13.40 -7.47 -2.12
C THR A 181 14.38 -7.96 -1.08
N ASP A 182 15.50 -8.50 -1.55
CA ASP A 182 16.65 -8.83 -0.71
C ASP A 182 17.94 -8.38 -1.41
N THR A 183 19.01 -8.17 -0.64
CA THR A 183 20.30 -7.71 -1.12
C THR A 183 21.41 -8.65 -0.74
N ALA A 184 22.33 -8.89 -1.64
CA ALA A 184 23.52 -9.67 -1.43
C ALA A 184 24.75 -9.02 -2.06
N VAL A 185 25.92 -9.58 -1.86
CA VAL A 185 27.18 -9.08 -2.42
C VAL A 185 27.89 -10.17 -3.22
N ILE A 186 28.61 -9.72 -4.26
CA ILE A 186 29.56 -10.52 -5.02
C ILE A 186 30.94 -9.89 -4.82
N GLU A 187 31.92 -10.69 -4.39
CA GLU A 187 33.31 -10.26 -4.36
C GLU A 187 34.00 -10.56 -5.71
N VAL A 188 34.39 -9.51 -6.43
CA VAL A 188 35.16 -9.66 -7.65
C VAL A 188 36.64 -9.52 -7.32
N VAL A 189 37.41 -10.58 -7.58
CA VAL A 189 38.83 -10.66 -7.27
C VAL A 189 39.63 -10.43 -8.53
N GLY A 190 40.67 -9.55 -8.45
CA GLY A 190 41.55 -9.28 -9.59
C GLY A 190 42.34 -10.51 -10.03
N SER A 191 42.36 -10.74 -11.32
CA SER A 191 43.11 -11.86 -11.92
C SER A 191 44.62 -11.68 -11.70
N PRO A 192 45.35 -12.74 -11.25
CA PRO A 192 46.77 -12.66 -11.10
C PRO A 192 47.48 -12.44 -12.47
N GLN A 193 48.43 -11.56 -12.50
CA GLN A 193 49.25 -11.33 -13.68
C GLN A 193 50.48 -12.23 -13.63
N VAL A 194 50.64 -13.06 -14.66
CA VAL A 194 51.85 -13.90 -14.83
C VAL A 194 52.62 -13.48 -16.07
N SER A 195 53.89 -13.36 -15.95
CA SER A 195 54.80 -13.08 -17.08
C SER A 195 55.94 -14.07 -17.09
N LEU A 196 56.27 -14.59 -18.28
CA LEU A 196 57.47 -15.38 -18.52
C LEU A 196 58.47 -14.47 -19.24
N SER A 197 59.70 -14.40 -18.69
CA SER A 197 60.82 -13.78 -19.44
C SER A 197 61.23 -14.74 -20.56
N GLN A 198 61.16 -14.29 -21.82
CA GLN A 198 61.69 -15.04 -22.94
C GLN A 198 63.23 -15.06 -22.84
N GLN A 199 63.78 -16.24 -22.67
CA GLN A 199 65.21 -16.43 -22.99
C GLN A 199 65.35 -16.54 -24.51
N ALA A 200 66.14 -15.61 -25.08
CA ALA A 200 66.26 -15.53 -26.51
C ALA A 200 67.04 -16.71 -27.13
N PHE A 201 67.88 -17.43 -26.32
CA PHE A 201 68.70 -18.53 -26.83
C PHE A 201 68.97 -19.53 -25.73
N VAL A 202 68.88 -20.83 -26.06
CA VAL A 202 69.39 -21.97 -25.28
C VAL A 202 70.38 -22.68 -26.13
N CYS A 203 71.65 -22.79 -25.67
CA CYS A 203 72.69 -23.55 -26.37
C CYS A 203 72.53 -25.04 -25.96
N VAL A 204 72.54 -25.93 -26.99
CA VAL A 204 72.69 -27.37 -26.81
C VAL A 204 74.19 -27.68 -26.81
N GLY A 205 74.70 -28.29 -25.72
CA GLY A 205 76.04 -28.80 -25.60
C GLY A 205 76.16 -30.26 -26.05
#